data_3830b95a9e3ec6f98ff21c6a4ffcf62f
#
_entry.id   3830b95a9e3ec6f98ff21c6a4ffcf62f
#
_cell.length_a   1.000
_cell.length_b   1.000
_cell.length_c   1.000
_cell.angle_alpha   90.00
_cell.angle_beta   90.00
_cell.angle_gamma   90.00
#
_symmetry.space_group_name_H-M   'P 1'
#
loop_
_entity.id
_entity.type
_entity.pdbx_description
1 polymer ?
#
loop_
_entity_poly.entity_id
_entity_poly.type
_entity_poly.pdbx_seq_one_letter_code
_entity_poly.pdbx_strand_id
1 'polypeptide(L)'
;MEKNFDEKRDQEIVYSRSVKAGKRIYYLDVRKARNNDLYLCITESKRRQNEGEEMPSFEKHKVFLYKEDFAHFTEGLEDVI
;
A
#
# COMPACT_ATOMS: atom_id res chain seq x y z
N MET A 1 -12.14 -5.60 -19.30
CA MET A 1 -11.88 -5.64 -19.10
C MET A 1 -11.22 -5.64 -18.73
N GLU A 2 -10.99 -5.74 -18.56
CA GLU A 2 -10.44 -5.77 -18.25
C GLU A 2 -9.63 -5.53 -17.86
N LYS A 3 -9.47 -5.27 -17.67
CA LYS A 3 -8.80 -5.03 -17.39
C LYS A 3 -8.15 -5.01 -16.73
N ASN A 4 -8.11 -5.13 -16.47
CA ASN A 4 -7.44 -5.21 -15.81
C ASN A 4 -6.66 -5.74 -15.39
N PHE A 5 -6.41 -5.97 -15.16
CA PHE A 5 -5.65 -6.59 -14.95
C PHE A 5 -4.46 -6.58 -15.18
N ASP A 6 -4.38 -6.18 -15.52
CA ASP A 6 -3.20 -5.95 -16.06
C ASP A 6 -2.22 -5.53 -15.14
N GLU A 7 -2.44 -4.60 -14.42
CA GLU A 7 -1.54 -4.14 -13.45
C GLU A 7 -1.26 -5.23 -12.48
N LYS A 8 -2.18 -6.08 -12.28
CA LYS A 8 -1.94 -7.16 -11.38
C LYS A 8 -0.90 -8.08 -11.88
N ARG A 9 -0.89 -8.30 -13.16
CA ARG A 9 0.07 -9.22 -13.70
C ARG A 9 1.45 -8.71 -13.55
N ASP A 10 1.59 -7.40 -13.70
CA ASP A 10 2.90 -6.83 -13.62
C ASP A 10 3.38 -6.68 -12.21
N GLN A 11 2.48 -6.80 -11.28
CA GLN A 11 2.79 -6.42 -9.91
C GLN A 11 2.56 -7.57 -9.00
N GLU A 12 3.29 -8.61 -9.25
CA GLU A 12 3.24 -9.78 -8.43
C GLU A 12 3.60 -9.41 -7.00
N ILE A 13 2.78 -9.79 -6.04
CA ILE A 13 3.06 -9.52 -4.66
C ILE A 13 3.96 -10.62 -4.13
N VAL A 14 5.14 -10.23 -3.67
CA VAL A 14 6.12 -11.16 -3.17
C VAL A 14 5.94 -11.39 -1.69
N TYR A 15 5.59 -10.34 -0.97
CA TYR A 15 5.42 -10.43 0.46
C TYR A 15 4.49 -9.31 0.88
N SER A 16 3.68 -9.58 1.87
CA SER A 16 2.69 -8.60 2.27
C SER A 16 2.49 -8.65 3.76
N ARG A 17 2.24 -7.50 4.34
CA ARG A 17 1.96 -7.42 5.75
C ARG A 17 0.97 -6.29 5.97
N SER A 18 0.09 -6.44 6.95
CA SER A 18 -0.84 -5.39 7.26
C SER A 18 -0.68 -4.99 8.71
N VAL A 19 -0.96 -3.72 8.98
CA VAL A 19 -0.90 -3.16 10.31
C VAL A 19 -2.23 -2.50 10.58
N LYS A 20 -2.94 -2.99 11.57
CA LYS A 20 -4.25 -2.45 11.88
C LYS A 20 -4.11 -1.38 12.95
N ALA A 21 -4.75 -0.25 12.71
CA ALA A 21 -4.63 0.90 13.60
C ALA A 21 -5.97 1.62 13.67
N GLY A 22 -6.87 1.10 14.51
CA GLY A 22 -8.17 1.71 14.67
C GLY A 22 -8.98 1.63 13.40
N LYS A 23 -9.40 2.77 12.90
CA LYS A 23 -10.17 2.82 11.67
C LYS A 23 -9.31 2.73 10.43
N ARG A 24 -8.01 2.65 10.59
CA ARG A 24 -7.07 2.57 9.48
C ARG A 24 -6.41 1.23 9.44
N ILE A 25 -6.08 0.80 8.25
CA ILE A 25 -5.25 -0.36 8.03
C ILE A 25 -4.19 0.05 7.05
N TYR A 26 -2.95 -0.28 7.36
CA TYR A 26 -1.84 -0.02 6.45
C TYR A 26 -1.40 -1.34 5.85
N TYR A 27 -1.37 -1.38 4.54
CA TYR A 27 -0.91 -2.56 3.82
C TYR A 27 0.47 -2.27 3.29
N LEU A 28 1.40 -3.16 3.59
CA LEU A 28 2.78 -3.03 3.17
C LEU A 28 3.05 -4.18 2.23
N ASP A 29 3.06 -3.90 0.94
CA ASP A 29 3.17 -4.92 -0.07
C ASP A 29 4.47 -4.77 -0.83
N VAL A 30 5.29 -5.83 -0.82
CA VAL A 30 6.46 -5.86 -1.66
C VAL A 30 6.02 -6.48 -2.98
N ARG A 31 6.22 -5.76 -4.06
CA ARG A 31 5.79 -6.18 -5.37
C ARG A 31 6.96 -6.27 -6.32
N LYS A 32 6.77 -7.04 -7.35
CA LYS A 32 7.79 -7.20 -8.38
C LYS A 32 7.32 -6.55 -9.65
N ALA A 33 8.12 -5.65 -10.17
CA ALA A 33 7.81 -4.97 -11.42
C ALA A 33 8.21 -5.85 -12.58
N ARG A 34 7.92 -5.37 -13.79
CA ARG A 34 8.21 -6.14 -14.99
C ARG A 34 9.67 -6.46 -15.14
N ASN A 35 10.52 -5.53 -14.76
CA ASN A 35 11.95 -5.74 -14.90
C ASN A 35 12.54 -6.52 -13.75
N ASN A 36 11.67 -7.17 -12.96
CA ASN A 36 12.05 -7.98 -11.81
C ASN A 36 12.59 -7.17 -10.64
N ASP A 37 12.54 -5.87 -10.71
CA ASP A 37 12.91 -5.05 -9.56
C ASP A 37 11.79 -5.09 -8.54
N LEU A 38 12.18 -5.03 -7.28
CA LEU A 38 11.21 -5.01 -6.20
C LEU A 38 10.92 -3.58 -5.82
N TYR A 39 9.68 -3.33 -5.43
CA TYR A 39 9.32 -2.04 -4.89
C TYR A 39 8.27 -2.26 -3.81
N LEU A 40 8.09 -1.26 -2.98
CA LEU A 40 7.17 -1.33 -1.86
C LEU A 40 5.98 -0.45 -2.14
N CYS A 41 4.80 -0.99 -1.90
CA CYS A 41 3.57 -0.22 -2.02
C CYS A 41 2.95 -0.15 -0.63
N ILE A 42 2.79 1.06 -0.12
CA ILE A 42 2.17 1.29 1.17
C ILE A 42 0.79 1.84 0.90
N THR A 43 -0.24 1.16 1.39
CA THR A 43 -1.60 1.60 1.20
C THR A 43 -2.20 1.91 2.56
N GLU A 44 -2.67 3.13 2.73
CA GLU A 44 -3.45 3.48 3.89
C GLU A 44 -4.91 3.38 3.51
N SER A 45 -5.66 2.57 4.24
CA SER A 45 -7.09 2.41 4.00
C SER A 45 -7.81 2.87 5.25
N LYS A 46 -8.61 3.91 5.11
CA LYS A 46 -9.32 4.48 6.23
C LYS A 46 -10.81 4.25 6.04
N ARG A 47 -11.43 3.68 7.04
CA ARG A 47 -12.85 3.45 7.00
C ARG A 47 -13.58 4.74 7.34
N ARG A 48 -14.56 5.08 6.54
CA ARG A 48 -15.37 6.25 6.76
C ARG A 48 -16.83 5.87 6.66
N GLN A 49 -17.63 6.38 7.55
CA GLN A 49 -19.05 6.16 7.50
C GLN A 49 -19.73 7.45 7.88
N ASN A 50 -20.46 8.00 6.93
CA ASN A 50 -21.14 9.24 7.16
C ASN A 50 -22.52 8.97 7.70
N GLU A 51 -23.02 9.94 8.41
CA GLU A 51 -24.34 9.84 9.00
C GLU A 51 -25.36 9.66 7.89
N GLY A 52 -26.26 8.71 8.05
CA GLY A 52 -27.28 8.47 7.05
C GLY A 52 -26.89 7.48 5.99
N GLU A 53 -25.64 7.02 5.98
CA GLU A 53 -25.20 6.04 5.02
C GLU A 53 -25.28 4.65 5.62
N GLU A 54 -25.77 3.71 4.83
CA GLU A 54 -25.91 2.36 5.31
C GLU A 54 -24.60 1.63 5.37
N MET A 55 -23.72 1.91 4.42
CA MET A 55 -22.48 1.18 4.31
C MET A 55 -21.31 2.12 4.42
N PRO A 56 -20.26 1.65 5.07
CA PRO A 56 -19.06 2.49 5.15
C PRO A 56 -18.36 2.54 3.80
N SER A 57 -17.65 3.59 3.58
CA SER A 57 -16.77 3.69 2.44
C SER A 57 -15.34 3.67 2.94
N PHE A 58 -14.40 3.50 2.02
CA PHE A 58 -13.00 3.45 2.37
C PHE A 58 -12.26 4.48 1.54
N GLU A 59 -11.42 5.21 2.22
CA GLU A 59 -10.57 6.19 1.57
C GLU A 59 -9.17 5.60 1.56
N LYS A 60 -8.58 5.52 0.38
CA LYS A 60 -7.29 4.87 0.23
C LYS A 60 -6.27 5.81 -0.37
N HIS A 61 -5.08 5.73 0.15
CA HIS A 61 -3.95 6.49 -0.34
C HIS A 61 -2.77 5.56 -0.46
N LYS A 62 -2.02 5.70 -1.53
CA LYS A 62 -0.88 4.82 -1.78
C LYS A 62 0.39 5.60 -1.95
N VAL A 63 1.46 5.02 -1.47
CA VAL A 63 2.79 5.56 -1.62
C VAL A 63 3.66 4.44 -2.15
N PHE A 64 4.47 4.76 -3.15
CA PHE A 64 5.36 3.77 -3.73
C PHE A 64 6.80 4.14 -3.42
N LEU A 65 7.55 3.15 -2.95
CA LEU A 65 8.95 3.33 -2.63
C LEU A 65 9.74 2.31 -3.42
N TYR A 66 10.82 2.75 -4.01
CA TYR A 66 11.66 1.89 -4.81
C TYR A 66 12.90 1.52 -4.02
N LYS A 67 13.56 0.45 -4.43
CA LYS A 67 14.59 -0.12 -3.58
C LYS A 67 15.71 0.86 -3.25
N GLU A 68 16.00 1.76 -4.17
CA GLU A 68 17.06 2.72 -3.91
C GLU A 68 16.67 3.73 -2.83
N ASP A 69 15.38 3.78 -2.47
CA ASP A 69 14.91 4.70 -1.46
C ASP A 69 14.68 4.04 -0.11
N PHE A 70 14.77 2.72 -0.04
CA PHE A 70 14.39 2.01 1.17
C PHE A 70 15.22 2.44 2.38
N ALA A 71 16.52 2.47 2.21
CA ALA A 71 17.38 2.78 3.35
C ALA A 71 17.14 4.19 3.87
N HIS A 72 17.01 5.14 2.95
CA HIS A 72 16.78 6.53 3.36
C HIS A 72 15.43 6.70 4.02
N PHE A 73 14.43 6.04 3.48
CA PHE A 73 13.09 6.16 4.05
C PHE A 73 13.04 5.54 5.44
N THR A 74 13.65 4.37 5.59
CA THR A 74 13.67 3.69 6.88
C THR A 74 14.42 4.52 7.90
N GLU A 75 15.54 5.09 7.50
CA GLU A 75 16.33 5.92 8.39
C GLU A 75 15.53 7.12 8.85
N GLY A 76 14.84 7.77 7.92
CA GLY A 76 14.02 8.92 8.27
C GLY A 76 12.89 8.55 9.19
N LEU A 77 12.26 7.41 8.94
CA LEU A 77 11.16 6.96 9.77
C LEU A 77 11.64 6.68 11.19
N GLU A 78 12.76 6.01 11.32
CA GLU A 78 13.30 5.70 12.64
C GLU A 78 13.69 6.97 13.37
N ASP A 79 14.17 7.96 12.64
CA ASP A 79 14.60 9.19 13.27
C ASP A 79 13.43 9.94 13.90
N VAL A 80 12.28 9.94 13.23
CA VAL A 80 11.14 10.71 13.74
C VAL A 80 10.28 9.93 14.71
N ILE A 81 10.43 8.63 14.78
CA ILE A 81 9.69 7.84 15.75
C ILE A 81 10.38 7.91 17.10
#